data_8c2230851cc063d18f82ff7683153247
#
_entry.id   8c2230851cc063d18f82ff7683153247
#
_cell.length_a   1.000
_cell.length_b   1.000
_cell.length_c   1.000
_cell.angle_alpha   90.00
_cell.angle_beta   90.00
_cell.angle_gamma   90.00
#
_symmetry.space_group_name_H-M   'P 1'
#
loop_
_entity.id
_entity.type
_entity.pdbx_description
1 polymer ?
#
loop_
_entity_poly.entity_id
_entity_poly.type
_entity_poly.pdbx_seq_one_letter_code
_entity_poly.pdbx_strand_id
1 'polypeptide(L)'
;MATFRVGVGSFNIQDGAVGFGTDIDGLGNLRVKGVTKTTGSIVSGASTLTRYSGFAADNINQLENITLTSEVGTIGDIVVGVGTSVIISSGSTVTVGTVESVSIGTHFSPPTGGIEERGQDFVEGMMRFNTDLNTMEFYNGTEWRQFTYIADIQNSPSSRGRGVIGGGRSPNHTTSMEFIQFHTLGNGISFGDLQNNSTYKFPNSSAVRGIFSGGYEPGPTYDQDIINYITIASRGDAIDFGDLVTDSGIGSGASSSTRGLQFGGYVAPGANHNVIQYIEMSTLGNSLDFGDTNTTLRGWGAANSTTRAIIAGGDTGSVKTSLMEFVTISSLGNGTEFGDLTQARRLDNQNASGSTRGVFMGGGWGSSTDTIDFVNYASLGDAVDFGNLINATGLPASCASVLRGIVCGGYDPAHVNIIEFVTIATAGNAQDFGDMSETRHGHSAISDCHGGLGGY
;
A
#
# COMPACT_ATOMS: atom_id res chain seq x y z
N MET A 1 67.52 38.57 -13.86
CA MET A 1 67.23 37.15 -13.60
C MET A 1 68.13 36.67 -12.48
N ALA A 2 67.58 36.42 -11.30
CA ALA A 2 68.38 35.88 -10.19
C ALA A 2 68.15 34.35 -10.15
N THR A 3 69.22 33.59 -10.28
CA THR A 3 69.18 32.13 -10.24
C THR A 3 69.70 31.65 -8.90
N PHE A 4 68.90 31.01 -8.09
CA PHE A 4 69.34 30.33 -6.89
C PHE A 4 69.53 28.83 -7.18
N ARG A 5 70.68 28.30 -6.85
CA ARG A 5 70.92 26.85 -6.88
C ARG A 5 70.95 26.32 -5.47
N VAL A 6 70.05 25.48 -5.15
CA VAL A 6 70.02 24.73 -3.88
C VAL A 6 69.96 23.23 -4.22
N GLY A 7 71.05 22.50 -4.02
CA GLY A 7 71.13 21.07 -4.28
C GLY A 7 71.00 20.67 -5.75
N VAL A 8 70.38 19.57 -6.06
CA VAL A 8 70.24 19.01 -7.42
C VAL A 8 69.01 19.61 -8.10
N GLY A 9 69.06 20.90 -8.45
CA GLY A 9 67.96 21.52 -9.19
C GLY A 9 68.17 23.02 -9.33
N SER A 10 67.74 23.63 -10.43
CA SER A 10 67.73 25.07 -10.61
C SER A 10 66.35 25.64 -10.41
N PHE A 11 66.26 26.56 -9.49
CA PHE A 11 65.06 27.35 -9.25
C PHE A 11 65.18 28.67 -10.04
N ASN A 12 64.21 28.90 -10.89
CA ASN A 12 64.25 30.08 -11.76
C ASN A 12 63.06 30.99 -11.40
N ILE A 13 63.36 32.19 -10.92
CA ILE A 13 62.39 33.24 -10.61
C ILE A 13 62.44 34.28 -11.70
N GLN A 14 61.41 34.41 -12.49
CA GLN A 14 61.24 35.49 -13.47
C GLN A 14 60.35 36.57 -12.85
N ASP A 15 60.74 37.80 -13.00
CA ASP A 15 60.05 39.03 -12.62
C ASP A 15 59.86 39.33 -11.12
N GLY A 16 60.87 39.12 -10.33
CA GLY A 16 61.07 39.88 -9.09
C GLY A 16 60.14 39.63 -7.91
N ALA A 17 59.44 38.58 -7.90
CA ALA A 17 58.48 38.32 -6.84
C ALA A 17 58.80 37.07 -6.00
N VAL A 18 59.92 37.10 -5.32
CA VAL A 18 60.08 36.24 -4.14
C VAL A 18 59.57 37.02 -2.93
N GLY A 19 58.41 36.68 -2.40
CA GLY A 19 57.93 37.31 -1.20
C GLY A 19 58.88 37.02 -0.02
N PHE A 20 59.05 37.98 0.85
CA PHE A 20 59.73 37.80 2.11
C PHE A 20 59.11 36.65 2.88
N GLY A 21 59.89 35.64 3.26
CA GLY A 21 59.46 34.55 4.07
C GLY A 21 59.28 33.19 3.36
N THR A 22 59.87 33.02 2.19
CA THR A 22 59.97 31.73 1.52
C THR A 22 61.18 30.96 2.06
N ASP A 23 60.97 29.72 2.48
CA ASP A 23 62.07 28.85 2.93
C ASP A 23 61.95 27.49 2.21
N ILE A 24 63.09 26.96 1.78
CA ILE A 24 63.20 25.65 1.12
C ILE A 24 64.06 24.79 2.04
N ASP A 25 63.45 23.76 2.65
CA ASP A 25 64.22 22.85 3.46
C ASP A 25 65.06 21.88 2.61
N GLY A 26 66.06 21.25 3.26
CA GLY A 26 66.99 20.33 2.59
C GLY A 26 66.32 19.07 2.00
N LEU A 27 65.00 18.90 2.13
CA LEU A 27 64.21 17.83 1.58
C LEU A 27 63.39 18.24 0.35
N GLY A 28 63.61 19.51 -0.13
CA GLY A 28 62.93 20.02 -1.33
C GLY A 28 61.52 20.57 -1.11
N ASN A 29 61.10 20.76 0.14
CA ASN A 29 59.78 21.33 0.45
C ASN A 29 59.86 22.86 0.41
N LEU A 30 58.94 23.50 -0.29
CA LEU A 30 58.79 24.93 -0.34
C LEU A 30 57.87 25.41 0.78
N ARG A 31 58.41 26.17 1.74
CA ARG A 31 57.62 26.87 2.75
C ARG A 31 57.44 28.33 2.38
N VAL A 32 56.21 28.74 2.17
CA VAL A 32 55.84 30.13 1.93
C VAL A 32 55.20 30.71 3.17
N LYS A 33 55.83 31.67 3.83
CA LYS A 33 55.27 32.42 4.96
C LYS A 33 54.68 33.73 4.44
N GLY A 34 53.37 33.83 4.44
CA GLY A 34 52.64 35.03 4.02
C GLY A 34 51.67 34.78 2.86
N VAL A 35 50.94 35.82 2.48
CA VAL A 35 49.97 35.73 1.40
C VAL A 35 50.66 35.61 0.06
N THR A 36 50.52 34.50 -0.62
CA THR A 36 51.05 34.28 -1.97
C THR A 36 49.89 34.26 -2.95
N LYS A 37 49.89 35.18 -3.89
CA LYS A 37 48.97 35.13 -5.03
C LYS A 37 49.67 34.36 -6.15
N THR A 38 49.21 33.15 -6.44
CA THR A 38 49.70 32.37 -7.58
C THR A 38 48.72 32.52 -8.75
N THR A 39 49.24 32.95 -9.90
CA THR A 39 48.47 33.04 -11.15
C THR A 39 48.78 31.88 -12.10
N GLY A 40 49.06 30.70 -11.58
CA GLY A 40 49.38 29.53 -12.39
C GLY A 40 49.12 28.20 -11.64
N SER A 41 49.06 27.12 -12.39
CA SER A 41 48.83 25.77 -11.86
C SER A 41 49.99 25.29 -11.00
N ILE A 42 49.74 24.86 -9.80
CA ILE A 42 50.70 24.06 -9.03
C ILE A 42 50.50 22.60 -9.49
N VAL A 43 51.40 22.09 -10.29
CA VAL A 43 51.46 20.69 -10.65
C VAL A 43 52.44 20.00 -9.73
N SER A 44 51.96 19.15 -8.84
CA SER A 44 52.86 18.33 -8.07
C SER A 44 52.28 16.93 -7.91
N GLY A 45 53.14 15.92 -8.01
CA GLY A 45 52.87 14.64 -7.37
C GLY A 45 52.91 14.83 -5.86
N ALA A 46 52.04 14.23 -5.12
CA ALA A 46 51.89 14.16 -3.67
C ALA A 46 52.49 15.38 -2.88
N SER A 47 51.68 16.41 -2.71
CA SER A 47 52.03 17.58 -1.86
C SER A 47 51.17 17.55 -0.61
N THR A 48 51.80 17.47 0.58
CA THR A 48 51.10 17.69 1.85
C THR A 48 51.14 19.19 2.16
N LEU A 49 49.99 19.85 2.07
CA LEU A 49 49.85 21.25 2.45
C LEU A 49 49.35 21.30 3.90
N THR A 50 50.23 21.67 4.81
CA THR A 50 49.95 21.68 6.24
C THR A 50 49.22 22.93 6.73
N ARG A 51 49.14 23.99 5.98
CA ARG A 51 48.38 25.20 6.35
C ARG A 51 48.13 26.13 5.16
N TYR A 52 46.87 26.45 4.94
CA TYR A 52 46.43 27.55 4.08
C TYR A 52 45.68 28.58 4.94
N SER A 53 46.23 29.77 5.10
CA SER A 53 45.54 30.90 5.72
C SER A 53 45.43 32.04 4.72
N GLY A 54 44.23 32.49 4.43
CA GLY A 54 44.00 33.70 3.62
C GLY A 54 43.76 33.45 2.12
N PHE A 55 43.31 32.29 1.70
CA PHE A 55 42.98 31.98 0.30
C PHE A 55 41.47 32.07 0.08
N ALA A 56 41.06 32.98 -0.78
CA ALA A 56 39.80 32.85 -1.50
C ALA A 56 40.09 31.94 -2.71
N ALA A 57 39.75 30.67 -2.60
CA ALA A 57 40.02 29.73 -3.69
C ALA A 57 38.85 29.74 -4.67
N ASP A 58 38.88 30.71 -5.60
CA ASP A 58 37.90 30.74 -6.68
C ASP A 58 38.14 29.68 -7.77
N ASN A 59 39.26 28.94 -7.72
CA ASN A 59 39.60 27.93 -8.74
C ASN A 59 40.57 26.87 -8.22
N ILE A 60 40.15 25.95 -7.40
CA ILE A 60 40.89 24.71 -7.19
C ILE A 60 40.23 23.63 -8.06
N ASN A 61 40.61 23.56 -9.32
CA ASN A 61 40.23 22.47 -10.21
C ASN A 61 41.22 21.32 -10.08
N GLN A 62 40.77 20.18 -9.59
CA GLN A 62 41.50 18.92 -9.41
C GLN A 62 42.60 18.93 -8.34
N LEU A 63 42.25 18.44 -7.18
CA LEU A 63 43.18 18.12 -6.11
C LEU A 63 43.14 16.60 -5.88
N GLU A 64 44.19 15.90 -6.29
CA GLU A 64 44.40 14.51 -5.92
C GLU A 64 45.20 14.49 -4.60
N ASN A 65 44.67 13.77 -3.58
CA ASN A 65 45.32 13.54 -2.28
C ASN A 65 45.61 14.80 -1.42
N ILE A 66 44.59 15.63 -1.18
CA ILE A 66 44.72 16.74 -0.22
C ILE A 66 44.18 16.33 1.13
N THR A 67 45.01 16.45 2.17
CA THR A 67 44.55 16.41 3.56
C THR A 67 44.39 17.85 4.06
N LEU A 68 43.13 18.27 4.24
CA LEU A 68 42.82 19.57 4.85
C LEU A 68 42.69 19.37 6.37
N THR A 69 43.57 20.01 7.14
CA THR A 69 43.52 20.01 8.60
C THR A 69 42.80 21.25 9.11
N SER A 70 42.28 21.22 10.31
CA SER A 70 41.23 22.02 10.96
C SER A 70 41.36 23.55 11.02
N GLU A 71 42.21 24.18 10.26
CA GLU A 71 42.37 25.65 10.25
C GLU A 71 42.15 26.27 8.88
N VAL A 72 41.39 25.65 8.01
CA VAL A 72 41.13 26.17 6.67
C VAL A 72 39.94 27.15 6.76
N GLY A 73 40.18 28.37 6.28
CA GLY A 73 39.09 29.34 6.07
C GLY A 73 38.09 28.88 5.02
N THR A 74 37.08 29.66 4.77
CA THR A 74 35.97 29.37 3.85
C THR A 74 36.49 28.97 2.46
N ILE A 75 36.18 27.76 2.02
CA ILE A 75 36.44 27.27 0.66
C ILE A 75 35.14 27.46 -0.14
N GLY A 76 35.19 28.14 -1.27
CA GLY A 76 34.02 28.40 -2.10
C GLY A 76 33.39 27.10 -2.61
N ASP A 77 34.13 26.35 -3.43
CA ASP A 77 33.66 25.07 -3.99
C ASP A 77 34.76 24.01 -3.94
N ILE A 78 34.42 22.79 -3.53
CA ILE A 78 35.29 21.62 -3.68
C ILE A 78 34.69 20.75 -4.78
N VAL A 79 35.33 20.70 -5.94
CA VAL A 79 34.95 19.79 -7.03
C VAL A 79 35.84 18.55 -6.93
N VAL A 80 35.23 17.42 -6.57
CA VAL A 80 35.90 16.13 -6.50
C VAL A 80 35.67 15.38 -7.80
N GLY A 81 36.70 15.00 -8.51
CA GLY A 81 36.62 14.28 -9.77
C GLY A 81 36.14 12.83 -9.62
N VAL A 82 35.81 12.20 -10.74
CA VAL A 82 35.37 10.79 -10.78
C VAL A 82 36.48 9.88 -10.24
N GLY A 83 36.12 9.00 -9.28
CA GLY A 83 37.05 8.07 -8.66
C GLY A 83 37.75 8.57 -7.39
N THR A 84 37.49 9.81 -6.97
CA THR A 84 38.01 10.39 -5.73
C THR A 84 37.00 10.29 -4.59
N SER A 85 37.48 10.15 -3.37
CA SER A 85 36.66 10.16 -2.15
C SER A 85 37.07 11.29 -1.22
N VAL A 86 36.10 11.95 -0.61
CA VAL A 86 36.31 12.84 0.54
C VAL A 86 36.17 11.99 1.80
N ILE A 87 37.28 11.76 2.48
CA ILE A 87 37.27 11.03 3.74
C ILE A 87 37.26 12.03 4.90
N ILE A 88 36.22 11.98 5.68
CA ILE A 88 36.07 12.80 6.88
C ILE A 88 36.41 11.91 8.07
N SER A 89 37.41 12.29 8.84
CA SER A 89 37.88 11.54 9.98
C SER A 89 36.78 11.45 11.08
N SER A 90 36.77 10.36 11.85
CA SER A 90 35.82 10.21 12.94
C SER A 90 35.87 11.38 13.92
N GLY A 91 34.71 11.88 14.32
CA GLY A 91 34.58 13.08 15.17
C GLY A 91 34.48 14.40 14.44
N SER A 92 34.55 14.41 13.09
CA SER A 92 34.39 15.63 12.30
C SER A 92 32.96 15.72 11.75
N THR A 93 32.37 16.90 11.84
CA THR A 93 31.04 17.19 11.31
C THR A 93 31.16 17.96 10.00
N VAL A 94 30.48 17.49 8.95
CA VAL A 94 30.23 18.31 7.77
C VAL A 94 28.88 18.98 7.95
N THR A 95 28.90 20.26 8.21
CA THR A 95 27.68 21.07 8.19
C THR A 95 27.48 21.56 6.76
N VAL A 96 26.56 20.97 6.07
CA VAL A 96 26.09 21.49 4.78
C VAL A 96 25.04 22.54 5.15
N GLY A 97 25.26 23.78 4.73
CA GLY A 97 24.30 24.86 4.91
C GLY A 97 22.96 24.52 4.23
N THR A 98 22.06 25.47 4.10
CA THR A 98 20.79 25.25 3.42
C THR A 98 21.03 24.82 1.98
N VAL A 99 20.77 23.55 1.68
CA VAL A 99 20.82 23.01 0.31
C VAL A 99 19.41 22.69 -0.16
N GLU A 100 19.09 23.07 -1.38
CA GLU A 100 17.79 22.73 -1.99
C GLU A 100 17.68 21.24 -2.33
N SER A 101 18.81 20.60 -2.66
CA SER A 101 18.86 19.17 -2.95
C SER A 101 20.26 18.58 -2.80
N VAL A 102 20.32 17.30 -2.45
CA VAL A 102 21.53 16.47 -2.51
C VAL A 102 21.28 15.38 -3.55
N SER A 103 22.02 15.44 -4.68
CA SER A 103 21.92 14.42 -5.73
C SER A 103 23.00 13.37 -5.54
N ILE A 104 22.58 12.10 -5.39
CA ILE A 104 23.46 10.95 -5.19
C ILE A 104 23.26 10.00 -6.37
N GLY A 105 24.30 9.81 -7.18
CA GLY A 105 24.21 9.12 -8.47
C GLY A 105 23.90 7.62 -8.40
N THR A 106 24.33 6.91 -7.35
CA THR A 106 24.16 5.46 -7.25
C THR A 106 23.59 4.99 -5.92
N HIS A 107 24.22 5.31 -4.80
CA HIS A 107 23.74 4.90 -3.48
C HIS A 107 24.25 5.84 -2.39
N PHE A 108 23.49 5.92 -1.32
CA PHE A 108 23.85 6.55 -0.06
C PHE A 108 24.05 5.45 0.98
N SER A 109 25.20 5.45 1.63
CA SER A 109 25.47 4.54 2.74
C SER A 109 25.32 5.32 4.06
N PRO A 110 24.24 5.12 4.80
CA PRO A 110 24.03 5.79 6.07
C PRO A 110 24.97 5.25 7.16
N PRO A 111 25.18 5.96 8.26
CA PRO A 111 25.83 5.39 9.45
C PRO A 111 25.17 4.08 9.84
N THR A 112 25.96 3.07 10.22
CA THR A 112 25.48 1.73 10.61
C THR A 112 25.92 1.39 12.03
N GLY A 113 25.14 0.56 12.74
CA GLY A 113 25.50 0.08 14.07
C GLY A 113 24.30 -0.51 14.81
N GLY A 114 24.56 -1.21 15.92
CA GLY A 114 23.55 -1.80 16.77
C GLY A 114 22.76 -0.78 17.63
N ILE A 115 21.83 -1.28 18.42
CA ILE A 115 21.02 -0.46 19.33
C ILE A 115 21.89 0.29 20.35
N GLU A 116 22.89 -0.37 20.88
CA GLU A 116 23.81 0.20 21.88
C GLU A 116 24.75 1.27 21.28
N GLU A 117 24.90 1.29 19.98
CA GLU A 117 25.77 2.24 19.25
C GLU A 117 25.03 3.49 18.78
N ARG A 118 23.81 3.73 19.26
CA ARG A 118 23.02 4.92 18.87
C ARG A 118 23.64 6.25 19.33
N GLY A 119 24.59 6.22 20.29
CA GLY A 119 25.16 7.45 20.87
C GLY A 119 24.22 8.09 21.88
N GLN A 120 24.50 9.35 22.26
CA GLN A 120 23.71 10.08 23.25
C GLN A 120 23.25 11.47 22.80
N ASP A 121 23.86 12.03 21.78
CA ASP A 121 23.52 13.35 21.24
C ASP A 121 22.61 13.20 20.01
N PHE A 122 21.32 13.04 20.26
CA PHE A 122 20.34 12.86 19.19
C PHE A 122 19.79 14.21 18.71
N VAL A 123 19.75 14.40 17.39
CA VAL A 123 19.09 15.53 16.76
C VAL A 123 17.94 15.00 15.92
N GLU A 124 16.80 15.67 16.01
CA GLU A 124 15.62 15.34 15.20
C GLU A 124 15.98 15.27 13.71
N GLY A 125 15.53 14.23 13.04
CA GLY A 125 15.84 13.96 11.64
C GLY A 125 17.08 13.11 11.40
N MET A 126 17.87 12.78 12.43
CA MET A 126 18.98 11.83 12.27
C MET A 126 18.51 10.50 11.71
N MET A 127 19.25 9.95 10.77
CA MET A 127 18.96 8.67 10.11
C MET A 127 20.18 7.76 10.16
N ARG A 128 19.95 6.44 10.37
CA ARG A 128 20.99 5.40 10.35
C ARG A 128 20.41 4.04 9.99
N PHE A 129 21.27 3.09 9.66
CA PHE A 129 20.90 1.68 9.53
C PHE A 129 21.21 0.96 10.84
N ASN A 130 20.19 0.34 11.45
CA ASN A 130 20.34 -0.43 12.67
C ASN A 130 20.60 -1.90 12.33
N THR A 131 21.77 -2.41 12.71
CA THR A 131 22.20 -3.78 12.38
C THR A 131 21.51 -4.86 13.22
N ASP A 132 21.09 -4.54 14.46
CA ASP A 132 20.36 -5.50 15.29
C ASP A 132 18.92 -5.68 14.82
N LEU A 133 18.31 -4.60 14.34
CA LEU A 133 16.95 -4.59 13.83
C LEU A 133 16.88 -4.81 12.32
N ASN A 134 18.04 -4.83 11.64
CA ASN A 134 18.19 -4.97 10.19
C ASN A 134 17.30 -3.99 9.38
N THR A 135 17.21 -2.73 9.84
CA THR A 135 16.34 -1.72 9.22
C THR A 135 16.92 -0.31 9.35
N MET A 136 16.49 0.57 8.45
CA MET A 136 16.72 2.00 8.62
C MET A 136 15.90 2.52 9.80
N GLU A 137 16.46 3.43 10.56
CA GLU A 137 15.77 4.14 11.63
C GLU A 137 16.05 5.65 11.58
N PHE A 138 15.13 6.44 12.09
CA PHE A 138 15.28 7.89 12.25
C PHE A 138 14.86 8.33 13.65
N TYR A 139 15.47 9.40 14.13
CA TYR A 139 15.10 10.01 15.40
C TYR A 139 14.07 11.13 15.18
N ASN A 140 12.90 11.02 15.80
CA ASN A 140 11.79 11.97 15.62
C ASN A 140 11.77 13.10 16.65
N GLY A 141 12.87 13.32 17.38
CA GLY A 141 12.98 14.29 18.46
C GLY A 141 12.69 13.70 19.85
N THR A 142 12.03 12.55 19.94
CA THR A 142 11.68 11.88 21.20
C THR A 142 12.20 10.45 21.28
N GLU A 143 12.17 9.71 20.18
CA GLU A 143 12.56 8.31 20.13
C GLU A 143 13.04 7.90 18.74
N TRP A 144 13.75 6.77 18.65
CA TRP A 144 14.12 6.17 17.39
C TRP A 144 12.93 5.40 16.79
N ARG A 145 12.57 5.75 15.56
CA ARG A 145 11.51 5.10 14.75
C ARG A 145 12.12 4.34 13.60
N GLN A 146 11.61 3.15 13.33
CA GLN A 146 12.03 2.35 12.20
C GLN A 146 11.31 2.79 10.92
N PHE A 147 12.03 2.74 9.80
CA PHE A 147 11.38 2.78 8.50
C PHE A 147 10.75 1.41 8.24
N THR A 148 9.45 1.34 8.30
CA THR A 148 8.74 0.13 7.90
C THR A 148 8.71 0.07 6.38
N TYR A 149 9.41 -0.90 5.81
CA TYR A 149 9.41 -1.11 4.36
C TYR A 149 8.14 -1.82 3.93
N ILE A 150 7.20 -1.06 3.42
CA ILE A 150 5.88 -1.56 3.00
C ILE A 150 5.96 -2.40 1.71
N ALA A 151 7.05 -2.32 0.93
CA ALA A 151 7.16 -3.07 -0.32
C ALA A 151 7.39 -4.59 -0.13
N ASP A 152 7.89 -5.04 1.02
CA ASP A 152 7.89 -6.48 1.34
C ASP A 152 6.49 -7.03 1.64
N ILE A 153 5.53 -6.15 1.96
CA ILE A 153 4.12 -6.49 2.07
C ILE A 153 3.57 -7.01 0.73
N GLN A 154 4.12 -6.59 -0.41
CA GLN A 154 3.66 -7.04 -1.71
C GLN A 154 4.09 -8.47 -2.06
N ASN A 155 5.16 -8.98 -1.49
CA ASN A 155 5.77 -10.27 -1.86
C ASN A 155 5.99 -11.25 -0.69
N SER A 156 5.79 -10.83 0.55
CA SER A 156 5.92 -11.72 1.70
C SER A 156 4.63 -12.51 1.94
N PRO A 157 4.68 -13.84 2.02
CA PRO A 157 3.50 -14.66 2.34
C PRO A 157 2.89 -14.37 3.71
N SER A 158 3.60 -13.65 4.58
CA SER A 158 3.14 -13.28 5.92
C SER A 158 2.51 -11.89 6.00
N SER A 159 2.52 -11.10 4.93
CA SER A 159 1.98 -9.75 4.94
C SER A 159 0.52 -9.74 4.52
N ARG A 160 -0.36 -9.57 5.49
CA ARG A 160 -1.78 -9.29 5.29
C ARG A 160 -2.00 -7.82 4.94
N GLY A 161 -3.12 -7.50 4.31
CA GLY A 161 -3.51 -6.14 3.98
C GLY A 161 -3.81 -5.93 2.50
N ARG A 162 -4.12 -7.01 1.80
CA ARG A 162 -4.45 -6.99 0.37
C ARG A 162 -5.95 -7.17 0.15
N GLY A 163 -6.55 -6.27 -0.63
CA GLY A 163 -7.85 -6.47 -1.25
C GLY A 163 -7.69 -6.90 -2.70
N VAL A 164 -8.45 -7.88 -3.17
CA VAL A 164 -8.46 -8.30 -4.58
C VAL A 164 -9.86 -8.10 -5.14
N ILE A 165 -9.94 -7.41 -6.26
CA ILE A 165 -11.15 -7.05 -6.99
C ILE A 165 -11.17 -7.89 -8.27
N GLY A 166 -12.25 -8.62 -8.55
CA GLY A 166 -12.27 -9.55 -9.68
C GLY A 166 -13.58 -9.57 -10.47
N GLY A 167 -13.45 -9.81 -11.77
CA GLY A 167 -14.58 -9.92 -12.69
C GLY A 167 -15.29 -8.61 -12.96
N GLY A 168 -16.59 -8.69 -13.22
CA GLY A 168 -17.40 -7.52 -13.52
C GLY A 168 -17.62 -7.29 -15.01
N ARG A 169 -18.13 -6.09 -15.34
CA ARG A 169 -18.52 -5.75 -16.69
C ARG A 169 -18.26 -4.28 -17.01
N SER A 170 -17.63 -4.01 -18.20
CA SER A 170 -17.48 -2.66 -18.77
C SER A 170 -16.99 -2.66 -20.23
N PRO A 171 -17.77 -2.43 -21.23
CA PRO A 171 -19.17 -2.83 -21.42
C PRO A 171 -19.33 -4.35 -21.47
N ASN A 172 -18.23 -5.09 -21.72
CA ASN A 172 -18.21 -6.55 -21.79
C ASN A 172 -17.84 -7.14 -20.43
N HIS A 173 -18.20 -8.39 -20.22
CA HIS A 173 -17.74 -9.16 -19.06
C HIS A 173 -16.23 -9.36 -19.12
N THR A 174 -15.57 -9.34 -17.96
CA THR A 174 -14.13 -9.49 -17.86
C THR A 174 -13.76 -10.55 -16.82
N THR A 175 -12.63 -11.20 -17.05
CA THR A 175 -11.98 -12.12 -16.09
C THR A 175 -10.97 -11.41 -15.21
N SER A 176 -10.56 -10.19 -15.59
CA SER A 176 -9.44 -9.52 -14.97
C SER A 176 -9.61 -9.30 -13.47
N MET A 177 -8.51 -9.51 -12.75
CA MET A 177 -8.42 -9.21 -11.32
C MET A 177 -7.36 -8.14 -11.08
N GLU A 178 -7.64 -7.27 -10.11
CA GLU A 178 -6.72 -6.25 -9.60
C GLU A 178 -6.61 -6.35 -8.08
N PHE A 179 -5.51 -5.88 -7.52
CA PHE A 179 -5.38 -5.79 -6.07
C PHE A 179 -5.00 -4.38 -5.62
N ILE A 180 -5.39 -4.07 -4.40
CA ILE A 180 -5.04 -2.87 -3.66
C ILE A 180 -4.39 -3.24 -2.33
N GLN A 181 -3.67 -2.28 -1.73
CA GLN A 181 -3.10 -2.42 -0.39
C GLN A 181 -3.84 -1.50 0.58
N PHE A 182 -4.47 -2.06 1.63
CA PHE A 182 -5.27 -1.27 2.58
C PHE A 182 -4.47 -0.22 3.35
N HIS A 183 -3.17 -0.42 3.53
CA HIS A 183 -2.33 0.47 4.33
C HIS A 183 -1.84 1.71 3.56
N THR A 184 -1.87 1.65 2.25
CA THR A 184 -1.48 2.76 1.36
C THR A 184 -2.67 3.21 0.53
N LEU A 185 -2.71 4.48 0.17
CA LEU A 185 -3.59 4.95 -0.90
C LEU A 185 -2.95 4.61 -2.26
N GLY A 186 -3.76 4.47 -3.29
CA GLY A 186 -3.27 4.27 -4.64
C GLY A 186 -4.16 3.40 -5.51
N ASN A 187 -3.81 3.30 -6.76
CA ASN A 187 -4.59 2.64 -7.79
C ASN A 187 -4.47 1.11 -7.73
N GLY A 188 -5.46 0.44 -8.32
CA GLY A 188 -5.45 -1.00 -8.53
C GLY A 188 -4.27 -1.46 -9.38
N ILE A 189 -3.72 -2.60 -9.05
CA ILE A 189 -2.59 -3.23 -9.75
C ILE A 189 -3.04 -4.61 -10.24
N SER A 190 -2.74 -4.97 -11.48
CA SER A 190 -3.09 -6.26 -12.07
C SER A 190 -2.68 -7.43 -11.17
N PHE A 191 -3.59 -8.38 -10.97
CA PHE A 191 -3.38 -9.58 -10.16
C PHE A 191 -3.28 -10.86 -11.02
N GLY A 192 -4.18 -11.06 -11.96
CA GLY A 192 -4.35 -12.23 -12.83
C GLY A 192 -5.78 -12.29 -13.35
N ASP A 193 -6.26 -13.46 -13.75
CA ASP A 193 -7.58 -13.66 -14.33
C ASP A 193 -8.40 -14.74 -13.60
N LEU A 194 -9.73 -14.55 -13.54
CA LEU A 194 -10.70 -15.58 -13.18
C LEU A 194 -10.84 -16.60 -14.32
N GLN A 195 -11.28 -17.82 -14.04
CA GLN A 195 -11.50 -18.83 -15.06
C GLN A 195 -12.69 -18.53 -15.97
N ASN A 196 -13.66 -17.76 -15.46
CA ASN A 196 -14.88 -17.43 -16.18
C ASN A 196 -15.25 -15.94 -16.02
N ASN A 197 -15.85 -15.38 -17.04
CA ASN A 197 -16.18 -13.95 -17.17
C ASN A 197 -17.59 -13.60 -16.65
N SER A 198 -18.01 -14.15 -15.53
CA SER A 198 -19.30 -13.83 -14.91
C SER A 198 -19.26 -12.61 -14.00
N THR A 199 -20.42 -11.99 -13.80
CA THR A 199 -20.65 -10.87 -12.88
C THR A 199 -21.39 -11.34 -11.63
N TYR A 200 -21.43 -10.51 -10.59
CA TYR A 200 -22.20 -10.74 -9.36
C TYR A 200 -21.87 -12.06 -8.68
N LYS A 201 -20.57 -12.38 -8.60
CA LYS A 201 -20.08 -13.56 -7.89
C LYS A 201 -20.20 -13.39 -6.38
N PHE A 202 -20.30 -14.52 -5.68
CA PHE A 202 -20.26 -14.55 -4.22
C PHE A 202 -18.80 -14.52 -3.75
N PRO A 203 -18.35 -13.43 -3.12
CA PRO A 203 -16.97 -13.32 -2.63
C PRO A 203 -16.85 -13.93 -1.23
N ASN A 204 -15.83 -14.76 -1.04
CA ASN A 204 -15.44 -15.28 0.27
C ASN A 204 -13.91 -15.21 0.41
N SER A 205 -13.40 -15.07 1.62
CA SER A 205 -11.95 -15.10 1.82
C SER A 205 -11.53 -15.59 3.20
N SER A 206 -10.37 -16.18 3.24
CA SER A 206 -9.59 -16.43 4.44
C SER A 206 -8.34 -15.53 4.43
N ALA A 207 -7.49 -15.68 5.42
CA ALA A 207 -6.21 -15.01 5.45
C ALA A 207 -5.26 -15.38 4.28
N VAL A 208 -5.55 -16.45 3.55
CA VAL A 208 -4.68 -17.01 2.51
C VAL A 208 -5.39 -17.10 1.17
N ARG A 209 -6.64 -17.55 1.18
CA ARG A 209 -7.42 -17.83 -0.03
C ARG A 209 -8.51 -16.80 -0.24
N GLY A 210 -8.63 -16.34 -1.47
CA GLY A 210 -9.79 -15.61 -1.97
C GLY A 210 -10.62 -16.50 -2.88
N ILE A 211 -11.94 -16.45 -2.76
CA ILE A 211 -12.87 -17.32 -3.47
C ILE A 211 -13.94 -16.47 -4.14
N PHE A 212 -14.22 -16.79 -5.39
CA PHE A 212 -15.24 -16.18 -6.22
C PHE A 212 -16.13 -17.29 -6.76
N SER A 213 -17.37 -17.39 -6.23
CA SER A 213 -18.30 -18.48 -6.56
C SER A 213 -19.44 -18.01 -7.43
N GLY A 214 -19.96 -18.89 -8.28
CA GLY A 214 -21.16 -18.64 -9.08
C GLY A 214 -21.05 -17.43 -9.99
N GLY A 215 -22.14 -16.66 -10.06
CA GLY A 215 -22.23 -15.43 -10.82
C GLY A 215 -23.20 -15.51 -11.98
N TYR A 216 -23.34 -14.41 -12.71
CA TYR A 216 -24.20 -14.27 -13.85
C TYR A 216 -23.37 -14.08 -15.13
N GLU A 217 -23.59 -14.93 -16.10
CA GLU A 217 -23.02 -14.84 -17.46
C GLU A 217 -24.16 -14.75 -18.49
N PRO A 218 -24.08 -13.83 -19.46
CA PRO A 218 -25.04 -13.78 -20.55
C PRO A 218 -24.80 -14.94 -21.52
N GLY A 219 -25.77 -15.82 -21.65
CA GLY A 219 -25.67 -16.98 -22.53
C GLY A 219 -26.84 -17.94 -22.34
N PRO A 220 -26.79 -19.13 -22.93
CA PRO A 220 -27.82 -20.15 -22.73
C PRO A 220 -27.85 -20.74 -21.29
N THR A 221 -26.75 -20.60 -20.57
CA THR A 221 -26.66 -20.89 -19.12
C THR A 221 -26.40 -19.57 -18.40
N TYR A 222 -27.43 -18.98 -17.81
CA TYR A 222 -27.36 -17.67 -17.18
C TYR A 222 -26.68 -17.67 -15.82
N ASP A 223 -26.61 -18.80 -15.17
CA ASP A 223 -26.08 -19.00 -13.83
C ASP A 223 -24.92 -20.01 -13.87
N GLN A 224 -24.05 -19.88 -12.95
CA GLN A 224 -22.86 -20.74 -12.90
C GLN A 224 -22.69 -21.32 -11.50
N ASP A 225 -22.28 -22.55 -11.46
CA ASP A 225 -21.92 -23.29 -10.25
C ASP A 225 -20.44 -23.18 -9.91
N ILE A 226 -19.60 -22.73 -10.84
CA ILE A 226 -18.13 -22.72 -10.71
C ILE A 226 -17.66 -21.93 -9.48
N ILE A 227 -16.83 -22.53 -8.66
CA ILE A 227 -16.12 -21.88 -7.57
C ILE A 227 -14.65 -21.75 -7.96
N ASN A 228 -14.18 -20.52 -8.08
CA ASN A 228 -12.79 -20.20 -8.33
C ASN A 228 -12.07 -19.78 -7.05
N TYR A 229 -10.79 -20.10 -6.89
CA TYR A 229 -9.97 -19.58 -5.81
C TYR A 229 -8.63 -19.04 -6.26
N ILE A 230 -8.09 -18.12 -5.47
CA ILE A 230 -6.75 -17.57 -5.60
C ILE A 230 -5.99 -17.66 -4.28
N THR A 231 -4.68 -17.64 -4.34
CA THR A 231 -3.82 -17.36 -3.18
C THR A 231 -3.58 -15.86 -3.11
N ILE A 232 -4.14 -15.16 -2.11
CA ILE A 232 -4.15 -13.69 -2.05
C ILE A 232 -2.72 -13.11 -2.00
N ALA A 233 -1.79 -13.80 -1.35
CA ALA A 233 -0.41 -13.34 -1.20
C ALA A 233 0.41 -13.37 -2.50
N SER A 234 0.04 -14.20 -3.47
CA SER A 234 0.76 -14.35 -4.75
C SER A 234 -0.14 -14.01 -5.93
N ARG A 235 0.39 -13.22 -6.86
CA ARG A 235 -0.32 -12.92 -8.13
C ARG A 235 -0.42 -14.18 -8.97
N GLY A 236 -1.47 -14.26 -9.75
CA GLY A 236 -1.70 -15.35 -10.69
C GLY A 236 -3.18 -15.55 -10.96
N ASP A 237 -3.47 -16.44 -11.88
CA ASP A 237 -4.81 -16.76 -12.30
C ASP A 237 -5.53 -17.63 -11.26
N ALA A 238 -6.85 -17.53 -11.25
CA ALA A 238 -7.69 -18.33 -10.37
C ALA A 238 -7.68 -19.81 -10.83
N ILE A 239 -7.84 -20.68 -9.85
CA ILE A 239 -7.83 -22.13 -10.02
C ILE A 239 -9.20 -22.65 -9.57
N ASP A 240 -9.60 -23.79 -10.13
CA ASP A 240 -10.82 -24.49 -9.75
C ASP A 240 -10.79 -24.93 -8.28
N PHE A 241 -11.87 -24.65 -7.58
CA PHE A 241 -12.08 -25.04 -6.18
C PHE A 241 -13.11 -26.18 -6.06
N GLY A 242 -14.15 -26.16 -6.90
CA GLY A 242 -15.32 -27.03 -6.90
C GLY A 242 -16.54 -26.30 -7.42
N ASP A 243 -17.74 -26.81 -7.10
CA ASP A 243 -19.00 -26.29 -7.63
C ASP A 243 -20.00 -25.97 -6.51
N LEU A 244 -20.90 -25.02 -6.78
CA LEU A 244 -22.08 -24.76 -5.95
C LEU A 244 -23.08 -25.91 -6.10
N VAL A 245 -23.74 -26.29 -5.03
CA VAL A 245 -24.84 -27.26 -5.05
C VAL A 245 -26.07 -26.69 -5.76
N THR A 246 -26.29 -25.40 -5.62
CA THR A 246 -27.34 -24.67 -6.33
C THR A 246 -26.68 -23.57 -7.15
N ASP A 247 -26.82 -23.67 -8.47
CA ASP A 247 -26.40 -22.61 -9.40
C ASP A 247 -27.01 -21.30 -8.96
N SER A 248 -26.19 -20.26 -8.89
CA SER A 248 -26.70 -18.98 -8.45
C SER A 248 -25.79 -17.82 -8.86
N GLY A 249 -26.42 -16.70 -9.12
CA GLY A 249 -25.79 -15.39 -9.26
C GLY A 249 -26.55 -14.32 -8.49
N ILE A 250 -26.00 -13.10 -8.45
CA ILE A 250 -26.68 -11.94 -7.87
C ILE A 250 -27.04 -12.14 -6.38
N GLY A 251 -26.14 -12.77 -5.65
CA GLY A 251 -26.22 -12.90 -4.19
C GLY A 251 -25.04 -12.23 -3.51
N SER A 252 -24.73 -12.64 -2.29
CA SER A 252 -23.60 -12.12 -1.53
C SER A 252 -22.89 -13.21 -0.74
N GLY A 253 -21.65 -12.93 -0.34
CA GLY A 253 -20.84 -13.84 0.44
C GLY A 253 -20.36 -13.25 1.77
N ALA A 254 -20.17 -14.10 2.76
CA ALA A 254 -19.54 -13.77 4.02
C ALA A 254 -18.64 -14.91 4.49
N SER A 255 -17.55 -14.62 5.17
CA SER A 255 -16.61 -15.68 5.54
C SER A 255 -15.91 -15.46 6.88
N SER A 256 -15.73 -16.55 7.60
CA SER A 256 -14.78 -16.66 8.69
C SER A 256 -13.43 -17.21 8.17
N SER A 257 -12.48 -17.39 9.07
CA SER A 257 -11.18 -18.02 8.70
C SER A 257 -11.30 -19.46 8.20
N THR A 258 -12.41 -20.14 8.49
CA THR A 258 -12.61 -21.56 8.17
C THR A 258 -13.73 -21.83 7.18
N ARG A 259 -14.76 -21.00 7.16
CA ARG A 259 -15.99 -21.25 6.41
C ARG A 259 -16.41 -20.03 5.60
N GLY A 260 -16.75 -20.23 4.32
CA GLY A 260 -17.39 -19.23 3.44
C GLY A 260 -18.85 -19.56 3.21
N LEU A 261 -19.73 -18.58 3.34
CA LEU A 261 -21.17 -18.69 3.12
C LEU A 261 -21.56 -17.93 1.85
N GLN A 262 -22.50 -18.48 1.10
CA GLN A 262 -23.15 -17.85 -0.06
C GLN A 262 -24.66 -17.75 0.22
N PHE A 263 -25.22 -16.55 0.05
CA PHE A 263 -26.61 -16.25 0.46
C PHE A 263 -27.51 -15.96 -0.73
N GLY A 264 -28.54 -16.78 -0.89
CA GLY A 264 -29.63 -16.56 -1.81
C GLY A 264 -29.15 -16.28 -3.23
N GLY A 265 -29.88 -15.48 -3.95
CA GLY A 265 -29.55 -15.06 -5.29
C GLY A 265 -30.63 -15.33 -6.30
N TYR A 266 -30.24 -15.38 -7.57
CA TYR A 266 -31.13 -15.55 -8.70
C TYR A 266 -30.68 -16.72 -9.57
N VAL A 267 -31.61 -17.63 -9.85
CA VAL A 267 -31.44 -18.73 -10.80
C VAL A 267 -32.26 -18.43 -12.05
N ALA A 268 -31.62 -18.38 -13.22
CA ALA A 268 -32.36 -18.15 -14.46
C ALA A 268 -33.13 -19.45 -14.91
N PRO A 269 -34.26 -19.31 -15.59
CA PRO A 269 -34.87 -18.11 -16.12
C PRO A 269 -35.95 -17.45 -15.23
N GLY A 270 -35.67 -17.11 -13.96
CA GLY A 270 -36.52 -16.17 -13.32
C GLY A 270 -37.00 -16.44 -11.89
N ALA A 271 -36.25 -17.13 -11.07
CA ALA A 271 -36.58 -17.31 -9.67
C ALA A 271 -35.44 -16.83 -8.73
N ASN A 272 -35.78 -15.98 -7.78
CA ASN A 272 -34.93 -15.82 -6.62
C ASN A 272 -35.07 -17.07 -5.74
N HIS A 273 -34.01 -17.37 -4.97
CA HIS A 273 -34.04 -18.45 -3.99
C HIS A 273 -33.53 -17.98 -2.63
N ASN A 274 -33.76 -18.77 -1.60
CA ASN A 274 -33.37 -18.48 -0.23
C ASN A 274 -32.25 -19.39 0.30
N VAL A 275 -31.71 -20.27 -0.53
CA VAL A 275 -30.70 -21.25 -0.11
C VAL A 275 -29.45 -20.55 0.38
N ILE A 276 -28.97 -20.97 1.55
CA ILE A 276 -27.64 -20.61 2.05
C ILE A 276 -26.76 -21.84 1.85
N GLN A 277 -25.66 -21.66 1.14
CA GLN A 277 -24.65 -22.68 0.91
C GLN A 277 -23.36 -22.32 1.64
N TYR A 278 -22.51 -23.30 1.93
CA TYR A 278 -21.20 -23.03 2.52
C TYR A 278 -20.09 -23.90 1.92
N ILE A 279 -18.89 -23.40 2.05
CA ILE A 279 -17.64 -24.11 1.72
C ILE A 279 -16.69 -24.07 2.90
N GLU A 280 -15.86 -25.11 3.03
CA GLU A 280 -14.73 -25.10 3.96
C GLU A 280 -13.51 -24.45 3.28
N MET A 281 -13.02 -23.35 3.84
CA MET A 281 -11.97 -22.52 3.20
C MET A 281 -10.63 -23.23 2.97
N SER A 282 -10.34 -24.27 3.75
CA SER A 282 -9.04 -24.98 3.71
C SER A 282 -8.98 -26.15 2.75
N THR A 283 -10.12 -26.72 2.37
CA THR A 283 -10.22 -27.90 1.51
C THR A 283 -10.93 -27.57 0.21
N LEU A 284 -10.48 -28.15 -0.90
CA LEU A 284 -11.19 -28.06 -2.16
C LEU A 284 -12.42 -28.95 -2.13
N GLY A 285 -13.44 -28.60 -2.90
CA GLY A 285 -14.66 -29.38 -3.07
C GLY A 285 -15.89 -28.50 -3.22
N ASN A 286 -17.01 -29.15 -3.49
CA ASN A 286 -18.27 -28.50 -3.73
C ASN A 286 -18.85 -27.87 -2.45
N SER A 287 -19.72 -26.88 -2.62
CA SER A 287 -20.46 -26.32 -1.50
C SER A 287 -21.41 -27.35 -0.90
N LEU A 288 -21.86 -27.09 0.31
CA LEU A 288 -22.81 -27.89 1.06
C LEU A 288 -23.98 -27.01 1.50
N ASP A 289 -25.13 -27.63 1.73
CA ASP A 289 -26.28 -26.95 2.28
C ASP A 289 -26.03 -26.47 3.71
N PHE A 290 -26.33 -25.19 3.97
CA PHE A 290 -26.23 -24.57 5.29
C PHE A 290 -27.59 -24.36 5.95
N GLY A 291 -28.60 -24.02 5.17
CA GLY A 291 -29.96 -23.65 5.57
C GLY A 291 -30.55 -22.62 4.61
N ASP A 292 -31.52 -21.86 5.08
CA ASP A 292 -32.28 -20.91 4.26
C ASP A 292 -32.34 -19.51 4.89
N THR A 293 -32.36 -18.46 4.07
CA THR A 293 -32.84 -17.15 4.51
C THR A 293 -34.36 -17.17 4.67
N ASN A 294 -34.92 -16.35 5.57
CA ASN A 294 -36.38 -16.28 5.76
C ASN A 294 -37.08 -15.68 4.55
N THR A 295 -36.39 -14.86 3.79
CA THR A 295 -36.92 -14.13 2.64
C THR A 295 -36.17 -14.47 1.36
N THR A 296 -36.94 -14.76 0.30
CA THR A 296 -36.39 -15.08 -1.02
C THR A 296 -36.06 -13.81 -1.78
N LEU A 297 -34.77 -13.40 -1.76
CA LEU A 297 -34.31 -12.16 -2.36
C LEU A 297 -33.00 -12.38 -3.16
N ARG A 298 -32.70 -11.45 -4.04
CA ARG A 298 -31.43 -11.30 -4.71
C ARG A 298 -30.79 -9.95 -4.37
N GLY A 299 -29.51 -9.81 -4.65
CA GLY A 299 -28.82 -8.54 -4.45
C GLY A 299 -28.63 -8.16 -2.98
N TRP A 300 -28.51 -9.15 -2.10
CA TRP A 300 -28.11 -8.96 -0.73
C TRP A 300 -26.75 -8.27 -0.64
N GLY A 301 -26.56 -7.47 0.40
CA GLY A 301 -25.23 -7.13 0.90
C GLY A 301 -24.87 -8.01 2.09
N ALA A 302 -23.62 -8.37 2.30
CA ALA A 302 -23.21 -9.15 3.45
C ALA A 302 -22.02 -8.54 4.17
N ALA A 303 -22.06 -8.58 5.50
CA ALA A 303 -20.93 -8.21 6.36
C ALA A 303 -20.87 -9.19 7.55
N ASN A 304 -19.69 -9.45 8.10
CA ASN A 304 -19.56 -10.46 9.14
C ASN A 304 -18.47 -10.17 10.18
N SER A 305 -18.72 -10.67 11.38
CA SER A 305 -17.69 -10.90 12.41
C SER A 305 -17.11 -12.31 12.27
N THR A 306 -16.26 -12.70 13.20
CA THR A 306 -15.72 -14.08 13.27
C THR A 306 -16.80 -15.15 13.51
N THR A 307 -17.97 -14.77 14.03
CA THR A 307 -19.02 -15.70 14.44
C THR A 307 -20.34 -15.49 13.75
N ARG A 308 -20.68 -14.28 13.37
CA ARG A 308 -21.99 -13.89 12.85
C ARG A 308 -21.86 -13.27 11.47
N ALA A 309 -22.60 -13.76 10.50
CA ALA A 309 -22.78 -13.12 9.20
C ALA A 309 -24.15 -12.43 9.16
N ILE A 310 -24.19 -11.19 8.70
CA ILE A 310 -25.39 -10.38 8.51
C ILE A 310 -25.54 -10.13 7.02
N ILE A 311 -26.73 -10.40 6.50
CA ILE A 311 -27.15 -10.04 5.14
C ILE A 311 -28.18 -8.91 5.23
N ALA A 312 -28.15 -8.02 4.25
CA ALA A 312 -28.94 -6.80 4.30
C ALA A 312 -29.47 -6.37 2.93
N GLY A 313 -30.63 -5.76 2.89
CA GLY A 313 -31.21 -5.19 1.68
C GLY A 313 -31.67 -6.23 0.66
N GLY A 314 -31.44 -5.96 -0.62
CA GLY A 314 -31.85 -6.82 -1.73
C GLY A 314 -33.19 -6.45 -2.34
N ASP A 315 -33.64 -7.24 -3.32
CA ASP A 315 -34.94 -7.08 -3.97
C ASP A 315 -35.62 -8.41 -4.31
N THR A 316 -36.96 -8.37 -4.46
CA THR A 316 -37.76 -9.50 -4.95
C THR A 316 -37.77 -9.59 -6.48
N GLY A 317 -37.10 -8.70 -7.18
CA GLY A 317 -37.24 -8.44 -8.61
C GLY A 317 -38.10 -7.20 -8.93
N SER A 318 -38.95 -6.79 -8.01
CA SER A 318 -39.85 -5.66 -8.16
C SER A 318 -39.78 -4.64 -7.02
N VAL A 319 -39.53 -5.11 -5.80
CA VAL A 319 -39.54 -4.30 -4.58
C VAL A 319 -38.21 -4.48 -3.85
N LYS A 320 -37.53 -3.36 -3.57
CA LYS A 320 -36.36 -3.30 -2.71
C LYS A 320 -36.76 -3.40 -1.25
N THR A 321 -35.92 -3.97 -0.41
CA THR A 321 -36.15 -4.13 1.03
C THR A 321 -35.03 -3.50 1.85
N SER A 322 -35.34 -3.16 3.09
CA SER A 322 -34.40 -2.76 4.14
C SER A 322 -34.01 -3.91 5.06
N LEU A 323 -34.69 -5.07 4.96
CA LEU A 323 -34.54 -6.18 5.86
C LEU A 323 -33.09 -6.63 6.05
N MET A 324 -32.76 -6.93 7.30
CA MET A 324 -31.50 -7.59 7.66
C MET A 324 -31.78 -8.91 8.37
N GLU A 325 -31.03 -9.93 8.00
CA GLU A 325 -31.02 -11.23 8.66
C GLU A 325 -29.59 -11.62 9.05
N PHE A 326 -29.45 -12.51 10.02
CA PHE A 326 -28.15 -13.05 10.41
C PHE A 326 -28.17 -14.56 10.58
N VAL A 327 -26.98 -15.15 10.44
CA VAL A 327 -26.69 -16.54 10.78
C VAL A 327 -25.43 -16.63 11.65
N THR A 328 -25.32 -17.71 12.43
CA THR A 328 -24.09 -18.07 13.14
C THR A 328 -23.22 -18.93 12.21
N ILE A 329 -22.08 -18.44 11.78
CA ILE A 329 -21.25 -19.07 10.73
C ILE A 329 -20.83 -20.51 11.07
N SER A 330 -20.57 -20.80 12.34
CA SER A 330 -20.09 -22.12 12.79
C SER A 330 -21.16 -23.20 12.90
N SER A 331 -22.44 -22.84 12.87
CA SER A 331 -23.55 -23.79 13.03
C SER A 331 -24.57 -23.68 11.89
N LEU A 332 -24.93 -24.82 11.32
CA LEU A 332 -25.96 -24.86 10.29
C LEU A 332 -27.29 -24.34 10.83
N GLY A 333 -28.09 -23.71 9.98
CA GLY A 333 -29.39 -23.20 10.35
C GLY A 333 -29.85 -22.03 9.48
N ASN A 334 -31.10 -21.69 9.64
CA ASN A 334 -31.76 -20.65 8.87
C ASN A 334 -31.43 -19.25 9.39
N GLY A 335 -31.66 -18.26 8.52
CA GLY A 335 -31.58 -16.86 8.86
C GLY A 335 -32.50 -16.47 10.01
N THR A 336 -32.09 -15.50 10.78
CA THR A 336 -32.87 -14.91 11.86
C THR A 336 -32.92 -13.40 11.64
N GLU A 337 -34.07 -12.78 11.86
CA GLU A 337 -34.24 -11.34 11.73
C GLU A 337 -33.22 -10.58 12.61
N PHE A 338 -32.60 -9.57 12.03
CA PHE A 338 -31.63 -8.72 12.71
C PHE A 338 -32.18 -7.32 12.98
N GLY A 339 -32.85 -6.71 12.02
CA GLY A 339 -33.38 -5.35 11.98
C GLY A 339 -33.49 -4.85 10.55
N ASP A 340 -33.47 -3.53 10.35
CA ASP A 340 -33.61 -2.89 9.06
C ASP A 340 -32.45 -1.92 8.75
N LEU A 341 -32.06 -1.79 7.47
CA LEU A 341 -31.26 -0.69 6.96
C LEU A 341 -32.02 0.65 7.09
N THR A 342 -31.31 1.77 7.12
CA THR A 342 -31.96 3.10 7.13
C THR A 342 -32.75 3.37 5.84
N GLN A 343 -32.41 2.68 4.75
CA GLN A 343 -33.07 2.81 3.45
C GLN A 343 -33.16 1.47 2.73
N ALA A 344 -34.33 1.17 2.16
CA ALA A 344 -34.52 0.00 1.31
C ALA A 344 -33.70 0.10 0.01
N ARG A 345 -32.76 -0.81 -0.18
CA ARG A 345 -31.87 -0.82 -1.34
C ARG A 345 -31.26 -2.17 -1.63
N ARG A 346 -30.80 -2.35 -2.85
CA ARG A 346 -30.06 -3.50 -3.30
C ARG A 346 -28.55 -3.22 -3.17
N LEU A 347 -27.77 -4.14 -2.60
CA LEU A 347 -26.36 -3.95 -2.28
C LEU A 347 -25.42 -4.80 -3.15
N ASP A 348 -25.89 -5.95 -3.65
CA ASP A 348 -25.26 -6.83 -4.66
C ASP A 348 -23.89 -7.44 -4.34
N ASN A 349 -23.31 -7.25 -3.16
CA ASN A 349 -21.97 -7.77 -2.87
C ASN A 349 -21.64 -7.82 -1.38
N GLN A 350 -20.44 -8.37 -1.10
CA GLN A 350 -19.87 -8.26 0.23
C GLN A 350 -19.66 -6.79 0.58
N ASN A 351 -19.95 -6.44 1.82
CA ASN A 351 -19.76 -5.11 2.38
C ASN A 351 -18.62 -5.11 3.41
N ALA A 352 -18.31 -3.96 3.97
CA ALA A 352 -17.14 -3.85 4.82
C ALA A 352 -17.35 -4.52 6.18
N SER A 353 -16.51 -5.51 6.45
CA SER A 353 -16.53 -6.30 7.68
C SER A 353 -15.41 -5.87 8.63
N GLY A 354 -15.73 -5.06 9.64
CA GLY A 354 -14.85 -4.79 10.78
C GLY A 354 -14.93 -5.90 11.83
N SER A 355 -14.15 -5.79 12.90
CA SER A 355 -14.19 -6.76 14.01
C SER A 355 -15.49 -6.68 14.84
N THR A 356 -16.08 -5.49 14.96
CA THR A 356 -17.28 -5.22 15.77
C THR A 356 -18.44 -4.64 14.98
N ARG A 357 -18.17 -4.08 13.81
CA ARG A 357 -19.16 -3.40 12.96
C ARG A 357 -19.16 -3.96 11.55
N GLY A 358 -20.39 -4.13 11.01
CA GLY A 358 -20.63 -4.27 9.57
C GLY A 358 -21.04 -2.93 8.99
N VAL A 359 -20.46 -2.53 7.87
CA VAL A 359 -20.75 -1.26 7.20
C VAL A 359 -21.26 -1.56 5.80
N PHE A 360 -22.45 -1.08 5.46
CA PHE A 360 -23.13 -1.27 4.19
C PHE A 360 -23.09 0.01 3.37
N MET A 361 -22.47 -0.03 2.20
CA MET A 361 -22.06 1.17 1.47
C MET A 361 -22.66 1.24 0.08
N GLY A 362 -23.31 2.37 -0.25
CA GLY A 362 -23.88 2.64 -1.56
C GLY A 362 -24.98 1.67 -1.93
N GLY A 363 -25.06 1.31 -3.20
CA GLY A 363 -26.01 0.35 -3.73
C GLY A 363 -27.09 0.97 -4.60
N GLY A 364 -27.93 0.10 -5.14
CA GLY A 364 -29.05 0.45 -6.02
C GLY A 364 -28.94 -0.15 -7.42
N TRP A 365 -30.09 -0.44 -7.99
CA TRP A 365 -30.29 -0.79 -9.39
C TRP A 365 -31.31 0.17 -9.96
N GLY A 366 -30.92 1.00 -10.93
CA GLY A 366 -31.78 2.03 -11.49
C GLY A 366 -31.95 3.30 -10.64
N SER A 367 -31.44 3.32 -9.41
CA SER A 367 -31.31 4.52 -8.56
C SER A 367 -30.17 4.28 -7.58
N SER A 368 -29.01 4.84 -7.89
CA SER A 368 -27.81 4.77 -7.05
C SER A 368 -27.96 5.64 -5.79
N THR A 369 -27.30 5.27 -4.71
CA THR A 369 -27.27 6.04 -3.46
C THR A 369 -25.84 6.18 -2.95
N ASP A 370 -25.58 7.24 -2.21
CA ASP A 370 -24.33 7.50 -1.49
C ASP A 370 -24.41 7.06 -0.03
N THR A 371 -25.56 6.61 0.44
CA THR A 371 -25.81 6.24 1.84
C THR A 371 -24.87 5.15 2.33
N ILE A 372 -24.30 5.36 3.50
CA ILE A 372 -23.53 4.36 4.25
C ILE A 372 -24.24 4.09 5.57
N ASP A 373 -24.58 2.83 5.82
CA ASP A 373 -25.15 2.38 7.09
C ASP A 373 -24.18 1.48 7.84
N PHE A 374 -24.30 1.41 9.15
CA PHE A 374 -23.58 0.43 9.95
C PHE A 374 -24.44 -0.24 11.01
N VAL A 375 -24.00 -1.43 11.40
CA VAL A 375 -24.55 -2.20 12.52
C VAL A 375 -23.44 -2.68 13.43
N ASN A 376 -23.78 -2.95 14.70
CA ASN A 376 -22.89 -3.67 15.62
C ASN A 376 -23.28 -5.16 15.61
N TYR A 377 -22.31 -6.05 15.41
CA TYR A 377 -22.60 -7.50 15.35
C TYR A 377 -23.13 -8.09 16.65
N ALA A 378 -22.83 -7.47 17.79
CA ALA A 378 -23.19 -8.00 19.11
C ALA A 378 -24.63 -7.77 19.50
N SER A 379 -25.31 -6.80 18.91
CA SER A 379 -26.68 -6.42 19.27
C SER A 379 -27.59 -6.47 18.05
N LEU A 380 -28.80 -7.00 18.23
CA LEU A 380 -29.85 -6.87 17.23
C LEU A 380 -30.38 -5.44 17.19
N GLY A 381 -30.92 -5.03 16.05
CA GLY A 381 -31.56 -3.75 15.85
C GLY A 381 -31.23 -3.15 14.49
N ASP A 382 -31.87 -2.02 14.23
CA ASP A 382 -31.75 -1.32 12.97
C ASP A 382 -30.35 -0.72 12.76
N ALA A 383 -29.99 -0.58 11.52
CA ALA A 383 -28.77 0.10 11.12
C ALA A 383 -28.85 1.60 11.45
N VAL A 384 -27.69 2.16 11.69
CA VAL A 384 -27.51 3.59 11.97
C VAL A 384 -26.75 4.23 10.82
N ASP A 385 -27.12 5.45 10.48
CA ASP A 385 -26.38 6.25 9.50
C ASP A 385 -24.92 6.38 9.89
N PHE A 386 -24.05 6.07 8.94
CA PHE A 386 -22.59 6.16 9.10
C PHE A 386 -22.03 7.42 8.44
N GLY A 387 -22.60 7.85 7.31
CA GLY A 387 -22.17 8.93 6.46
C GLY A 387 -22.48 8.65 4.98
N ASN A 388 -21.75 9.31 4.08
CA ASN A 388 -22.00 9.19 2.64
C ASN A 388 -20.73 8.84 1.86
N LEU A 389 -20.88 8.15 0.74
CA LEU A 389 -19.88 8.06 -0.32
C LEU A 389 -19.67 9.45 -0.94
N ILE A 390 -18.53 9.67 -1.59
CA ILE A 390 -18.27 10.89 -2.35
C ILE A 390 -19.24 10.99 -3.53
N ASN A 391 -19.51 9.85 -4.17
CA ASN A 391 -20.43 9.76 -5.29
C ASN A 391 -21.48 8.67 -5.03
N ALA A 392 -22.74 8.94 -5.35
CA ALA A 392 -23.75 7.90 -5.37
C ALA A 392 -23.36 6.81 -6.35
N THR A 393 -23.34 5.55 -5.92
CA THR A 393 -22.95 4.45 -6.80
C THR A 393 -23.84 3.23 -6.60
N GLY A 394 -24.27 2.63 -7.72
CA GLY A 394 -24.98 1.37 -7.76
C GLY A 394 -24.05 0.23 -8.16
N LEU A 395 -24.33 -0.98 -7.65
CA LEU A 395 -23.58 -2.19 -8.00
C LEU A 395 -22.06 -2.12 -7.79
N PRO A 396 -21.56 -1.43 -6.76
CA PRO A 396 -20.13 -1.43 -6.45
C PRO A 396 -19.71 -2.77 -5.87
N ALA A 397 -18.41 -3.04 -5.83
CA ALA A 397 -17.86 -4.06 -4.96
C ALA A 397 -17.27 -3.44 -3.69
N SER A 398 -17.22 -4.22 -2.63
CA SER A 398 -16.62 -3.79 -1.38
C SER A 398 -15.77 -4.88 -0.74
N CYS A 399 -14.71 -4.48 -0.08
CA CYS A 399 -13.89 -5.34 0.78
C CYS A 399 -13.38 -4.53 1.97
N ALA A 400 -12.77 -5.18 2.94
CA ALA A 400 -12.35 -4.48 4.15
C ALA A 400 -11.04 -5.01 4.72
N SER A 401 -10.35 -4.15 5.45
CA SER A 401 -9.47 -4.55 6.56
C SER A 401 -10.24 -4.37 7.87
N VAL A 402 -9.64 -4.71 9.01
CA VAL A 402 -10.24 -4.41 10.32
C VAL A 402 -10.42 -2.90 10.57
N LEU A 403 -9.70 -2.05 9.86
CA LEU A 403 -9.69 -0.60 10.04
C LEU A 403 -10.44 0.16 8.94
N ARG A 404 -10.31 -0.28 7.68
CA ARG A 404 -10.83 0.42 6.51
C ARG A 404 -11.84 -0.44 5.77
N GLY A 405 -12.98 0.14 5.44
CA GLY A 405 -13.92 -0.37 4.45
C GLY A 405 -13.65 0.30 3.12
N ILE A 406 -13.57 -0.48 2.05
CA ILE A 406 -13.32 -0.03 0.68
C ILE A 406 -14.58 -0.27 -0.16
N VAL A 407 -14.93 0.72 -0.98
CA VAL A 407 -15.90 0.61 -2.07
C VAL A 407 -15.18 0.88 -3.38
N CYS A 408 -15.42 0.10 -4.38
CA CYS A 408 -14.77 0.27 -5.68
C CYS A 408 -15.74 0.08 -6.83
N GLY A 409 -15.53 0.89 -7.89
CA GLY A 409 -16.30 0.88 -9.12
C GLY A 409 -17.79 1.09 -8.94
N GLY A 410 -18.56 0.52 -9.84
CA GLY A 410 -20.01 0.62 -9.85
C GLY A 410 -20.56 1.33 -11.09
N TYR A 411 -21.81 1.76 -11.00
CA TYR A 411 -22.55 2.36 -12.11
C TYR A 411 -23.38 3.56 -11.63
N ASP A 412 -23.15 4.76 -12.23
CA ASP A 412 -23.99 5.95 -12.02
C ASP A 412 -23.57 7.15 -12.92
N PRO A 413 -24.31 7.54 -13.90
CA PRO A 413 -25.09 6.76 -14.88
C PRO A 413 -24.19 5.99 -15.85
N ALA A 414 -22.89 6.00 -15.66
CA ALA A 414 -21.88 5.28 -16.42
C ALA A 414 -21.07 4.37 -15.47
N HIS A 415 -20.30 3.46 -16.05
CA HIS A 415 -19.35 2.67 -15.26
C HIS A 415 -18.24 3.56 -14.74
N VAL A 416 -17.86 3.37 -13.47
CA VAL A 416 -16.81 4.13 -12.81
C VAL A 416 -15.66 3.22 -12.34
N ASN A 417 -14.48 3.80 -12.13
CA ASN A 417 -13.29 3.11 -11.61
C ASN A 417 -12.85 3.62 -10.23
N ILE A 418 -13.58 4.54 -9.65
CA ILE A 418 -13.25 5.20 -8.39
C ILE A 418 -13.17 4.17 -7.25
N ILE A 419 -12.16 4.30 -6.40
CA ILE A 419 -12.04 3.55 -5.15
C ILE A 419 -12.15 4.56 -4.00
N GLU A 420 -13.09 4.34 -3.11
CA GLU A 420 -13.32 5.15 -1.92
C GLU A 420 -13.12 4.31 -0.64
N PHE A 421 -12.80 4.96 0.47
CA PHE A 421 -12.68 4.26 1.74
C PHE A 421 -13.29 5.02 2.91
N VAL A 422 -13.68 4.25 3.93
CA VAL A 422 -14.10 4.75 5.24
C VAL A 422 -13.25 4.13 6.35
N THR A 423 -13.13 4.83 7.48
CA THR A 423 -12.56 4.26 8.71
C THR A 423 -13.67 3.60 9.52
N ILE A 424 -13.71 2.26 9.58
CA ILE A 424 -14.85 1.49 10.14
C ILE A 424 -15.21 1.87 11.59
N ALA A 425 -14.21 2.21 12.39
CA ALA A 425 -14.41 2.52 13.81
C ALA A 425 -15.11 3.87 14.05
N THR A 426 -15.09 4.78 13.09
CA THR A 426 -15.57 6.18 13.24
C THR A 426 -16.54 6.50 12.12
N ALA A 427 -17.77 6.85 12.44
CA ALA A 427 -18.74 7.33 11.45
C ALA A 427 -18.24 8.61 10.77
N GLY A 428 -18.50 8.73 9.49
CA GLY A 428 -18.10 9.85 8.65
C GLY A 428 -18.14 9.51 7.18
N ASN A 429 -17.97 10.49 6.33
CA ASN A 429 -18.03 10.34 4.89
C ASN A 429 -16.77 9.60 4.36
N ALA A 430 -16.95 8.95 3.23
CA ALA A 430 -15.88 8.31 2.49
C ALA A 430 -14.84 9.32 1.99
N GLN A 431 -13.64 8.84 1.78
CA GLN A 431 -12.51 9.56 1.25
C GLN A 431 -11.98 8.86 0.00
N ASP A 432 -11.34 9.61 -0.87
CA ASP A 432 -10.69 9.06 -2.06
C ASP A 432 -9.53 8.13 -1.67
N PHE A 433 -9.50 6.95 -2.29
CA PHE A 433 -8.43 5.98 -2.13
C PHE A 433 -7.52 5.93 -3.37
N GLY A 434 -8.10 6.04 -4.57
CA GLY A 434 -7.47 5.90 -5.87
C GLY A 434 -8.44 5.33 -6.90
N ASP A 435 -7.92 4.72 -7.96
CA ASP A 435 -8.70 4.21 -9.07
C ASP A 435 -8.38 2.75 -9.42
N MET A 436 -9.36 2.00 -9.89
CA MET A 436 -9.14 0.77 -10.64
C MET A 436 -8.57 1.09 -12.03
N SER A 437 -7.89 0.14 -12.65
CA SER A 437 -7.36 0.30 -14.01
C SER A 437 -8.45 0.42 -15.06
N GLU A 438 -9.64 -0.13 -14.79
CA GLU A 438 -10.79 -0.14 -15.68
C GLU A 438 -12.07 0.24 -14.94
N THR A 439 -12.96 0.96 -15.63
CA THR A 439 -14.32 1.22 -15.14
C THR A 439 -15.12 -0.08 -15.17
N ARG A 440 -15.82 -0.45 -14.08
CA ARG A 440 -16.65 -1.67 -14.07
C ARG A 440 -17.71 -1.67 -12.98
N HIS A 441 -18.75 -2.50 -13.15
CA HIS A 441 -19.76 -2.79 -12.15
C HIS A 441 -20.04 -4.30 -12.05
N GLY A 442 -20.72 -4.71 -10.99
CA GLY A 442 -21.06 -6.12 -10.76
C GLY A 442 -19.83 -7.03 -10.60
N HIS A 443 -18.70 -6.46 -10.30
CA HIS A 443 -17.49 -7.17 -9.88
C HIS A 443 -17.61 -7.54 -8.41
N SER A 444 -16.69 -8.37 -7.93
CA SER A 444 -16.65 -8.79 -6.53
C SER A 444 -15.30 -8.50 -5.92
N ALA A 445 -15.24 -8.27 -4.62
CA ALA A 445 -13.99 -7.99 -3.94
C ALA A 445 -13.85 -8.81 -2.66
N ILE A 446 -12.63 -9.19 -2.34
CA ILE A 446 -12.24 -10.01 -1.20
C ILE A 446 -11.05 -9.39 -0.50
N SER A 447 -10.75 -9.82 0.72
CA SER A 447 -9.52 -9.41 1.41
C SER A 447 -8.99 -10.48 2.36
N ASP A 448 -7.67 -10.46 2.58
CA ASP A 448 -6.99 -11.33 3.53
C ASP A 448 -7.06 -10.86 5.00
N CYS A 449 -7.74 -9.74 5.26
CA CYS A 449 -7.63 -9.00 6.53
C CYS A 449 -8.93 -8.37 7.04
N HIS A 450 -10.10 -8.81 6.55
CA HIS A 450 -11.37 -8.32 7.07
C HIS A 450 -11.65 -8.80 8.50
N GLY A 451 -12.53 -8.09 9.21
CA GLY A 451 -12.81 -8.36 10.62
C GLY A 451 -13.39 -9.74 10.94
N GLY A 452 -13.99 -10.40 9.94
CA GLY A 452 -14.50 -11.77 10.07
C GLY A 452 -13.44 -12.85 10.21
N LEU A 453 -12.19 -12.55 9.91
CA LEU A 453 -11.10 -13.54 10.01
C LEU A 453 -10.54 -13.70 11.43
N GLY A 454 -10.75 -12.71 12.29
CA GLY A 454 -10.23 -12.70 13.66
C GLY A 454 -8.69 -12.59 13.71
N GLY A 455 -8.19 -11.87 14.71
CA GLY A 455 -6.78 -11.85 15.11
C GLY A 455 -5.80 -11.20 14.12
N TYR A 456 -5.21 -10.09 14.55
CA TYR A 456 -3.94 -9.53 14.10
C TYR A 456 -2.96 -9.57 15.27
#